data_f230ed2b320b048161a49fe4b12ef926
#
_entry.id   f230ed2b320b048161a49fe4b12ef926
#
_cell.length_a   1.000
_cell.length_b   1.000
_cell.length_c   1.000
_cell.angle_alpha   90.00
_cell.angle_beta   90.00
_cell.angle_gamma   90.00
#
_symmetry.space_group_name_H-M   'P 1'
#
loop_
_entity.id
_entity.type
_entity.pdbx_description
1 polymer ?
#
loop_
_entity_poly.entity_id
_entity_poly.type
_entity_poly.pdbx_seq_one_letter_code
_entity_poly.pdbx_strand_id
1 'polypeptide(L)'
;MGHRRIELRIDTGALSSGKAWTLAATVHLPDDATLSPRPPLLIAMPGGGYTRHYFDLREAGYSEAEHHVARGVVVVALDHLRVGDSDIPELEDASLEACAEANHAAVGVIVEKLRSGTLDPAVKAIDPAAVVGVGQSMGGHIGLLMQAGHKTFDALAMLGSSVVSTRLPAREVGKEVSLMGQTDPVNGLSALVGFDFQFAFHWEDVPERFAGADIAGQRGTGALPYWRSATTPNAGGGLLPGHLSSAAAVVTVPVLLGMGERDVCQDSLRELAAFMSTRDLALFVAPRMAHMHNFAGTRELMWRRLSAFIAQVADR
;
A
#
# COMPACT_ATOMS: atom_id res chain seq x y z
N MET A 1 0.82 18.68 17.19
CA MET A 1 1.53 17.71 18.03
C MET A 1 2.71 17.22 17.20
N GLY A 2 3.92 17.20 17.76
CA GLY A 2 5.08 16.66 17.05
C GLY A 2 4.97 15.16 16.94
N HIS A 3 5.46 14.59 15.86
CA HIS A 3 5.74 13.17 15.79
C HIS A 3 7.18 12.98 15.33
N ARG A 4 7.80 11.87 15.73
CA ARG A 4 9.17 11.56 15.36
C ARG A 4 9.17 10.77 14.06
N ARG A 5 10.07 11.13 13.13
CA ARG A 5 10.34 10.40 11.91
C ARG A 5 11.74 9.82 11.97
N ILE A 6 11.88 8.55 11.60
CA ILE A 6 13.17 7.85 11.53
C ILE A 6 13.27 7.19 10.16
N GLU A 7 14.28 7.60 9.40
CA GLU A 7 14.57 7.01 8.10
C GLU A 7 15.45 5.77 8.30
N LEU A 8 15.08 4.68 7.65
CA LEU A 8 15.79 3.41 7.74
C LEU A 8 16.22 2.89 6.38
N ARG A 9 17.35 2.22 6.37
CA ARG A 9 17.82 1.35 5.30
C ARG A 9 17.91 -0.05 5.88
N ILE A 10 17.09 -0.97 5.37
CA ILE A 10 16.89 -2.30 5.95
C ILE A 10 17.49 -3.34 5.02
N ASP A 11 18.51 -4.03 5.49
CA ASP A 11 19.04 -5.22 4.82
C ASP A 11 18.08 -6.39 5.08
N THR A 12 17.61 -7.03 4.01
CA THR A 12 16.69 -8.18 4.09
C THR A 12 17.38 -9.46 4.53
N GLY A 13 18.71 -9.51 4.51
CA GLY A 13 19.42 -10.77 4.52
C GLY A 13 19.20 -11.58 3.23
N ALA A 14 19.72 -12.79 3.17
CA ALA A 14 19.57 -13.66 2.01
C ALA A 14 18.11 -14.16 1.91
N LEU A 15 17.46 -13.87 0.78
CA LEU A 15 16.13 -14.35 0.42
C LEU A 15 16.18 -15.76 -0.18
N SER A 16 15.04 -16.33 -0.53
CA SER A 16 14.94 -17.66 -1.14
C SER A 16 15.75 -17.80 -2.44
N SER A 17 15.93 -16.71 -3.16
CA SER A 17 16.81 -16.60 -4.35
C SER A 17 18.30 -16.64 -4.02
N GLY A 18 18.69 -16.57 -2.74
CA GLY A 18 20.08 -16.39 -2.28
C GLY A 18 20.58 -14.94 -2.41
N LYS A 19 19.79 -14.02 -2.93
CA LYS A 19 20.12 -12.58 -3.04
C LYS A 19 19.68 -11.82 -1.80
N ALA A 20 20.35 -10.72 -1.47
CA ALA A 20 20.00 -9.80 -0.40
C ALA A 20 19.78 -8.41 -0.99
N TRP A 21 18.83 -7.67 -0.43
CA TRP A 21 18.48 -6.34 -0.90
C TRP A 21 18.35 -5.36 0.27
N THR A 22 18.48 -4.08 -0.03
CA THR A 22 18.22 -3.02 0.94
C THR A 22 16.92 -2.30 0.61
N LEU A 23 15.99 -2.29 1.54
CA LEU A 23 14.74 -1.54 1.43
C LEU A 23 14.78 -0.27 2.27
N ALA A 24 14.15 0.79 1.76
CA ALA A 24 13.98 2.04 2.48
C ALA A 24 12.64 2.07 3.20
N ALA A 25 12.64 2.58 4.43
CA ALA A 25 11.42 2.78 5.22
C ALA A 25 11.51 4.07 6.03
N THR A 26 10.35 4.66 6.31
CA THR A 26 10.20 5.74 7.30
C THR A 26 9.32 5.24 8.44
N VAL A 27 9.84 5.31 9.66
CA VAL A 27 9.07 5.01 10.87
C VAL A 27 8.56 6.32 11.46
N HIS A 28 7.25 6.41 11.64
CA HIS A 28 6.57 7.51 12.29
C HIS A 28 6.09 7.07 13.66
N LEU A 29 6.54 7.76 14.70
CA LEU A 29 6.27 7.43 16.10
C LEU A 29 5.42 8.51 16.74
N PRO A 30 4.41 8.15 17.55
CA PRO A 30 3.76 9.07 18.47
C PRO A 30 4.79 9.72 19.41
N ASP A 31 4.45 10.89 19.95
CA ASP A 31 5.22 11.47 21.05
C ASP A 31 5.20 10.51 22.26
N ASP A 32 6.30 10.46 23.02
CA ASP A 32 6.46 9.54 24.17
C ASP A 32 5.28 9.66 25.18
N ALA A 33 4.67 10.85 25.28
CA ALA A 33 3.52 11.08 26.17
C ALA A 33 2.21 10.42 25.70
N THR A 34 2.12 10.06 24.41
CA THR A 34 0.93 9.45 23.79
C THR A 34 1.15 8.02 23.36
N LEU A 35 2.40 7.54 23.42
CA LEU A 35 2.75 6.16 23.04
C LEU A 35 2.26 5.19 24.14
N SER A 36 1.37 4.28 23.76
CA SER A 36 0.94 3.22 24.67
C SER A 36 2.08 2.21 24.89
N PRO A 37 2.05 1.41 26.00
CA PRO A 37 3.02 0.34 26.20
C PRO A 37 3.04 -0.71 25.09
N ARG A 38 1.90 -0.92 24.43
CA ARG A 38 1.71 -1.84 23.32
C ARG A 38 0.90 -1.16 22.21
N PRO A 39 1.52 -0.27 21.41
CA PRO A 39 0.81 0.42 20.33
C PRO A 39 0.54 -0.54 19.17
N PRO A 40 -0.52 -0.34 18.38
CA PRO A 40 -0.62 -0.98 17.07
C PRO A 40 0.51 -0.54 16.15
N LEU A 41 0.96 -1.43 15.28
CA LEU A 41 1.93 -1.16 14.22
C LEU A 41 1.24 -1.27 12.86
N LEU A 42 1.25 -0.20 12.08
CA LEU A 42 0.76 -0.14 10.72
C LEU A 42 1.94 -0.18 9.74
N ILE A 43 1.94 -1.16 8.84
CA ILE A 43 2.91 -1.27 7.75
C ILE A 43 2.22 -0.79 6.48
N ALA A 44 2.67 0.36 5.94
CA ALA A 44 2.07 1.03 4.79
C ALA A 44 2.90 0.83 3.52
N MET A 45 2.27 0.32 2.47
CA MET A 45 2.87 -0.12 1.21
C MET A 45 2.23 0.62 0.03
N PRO A 46 2.99 1.43 -0.74
CA PRO A 46 2.44 2.26 -1.81
C PRO A 46 2.10 1.46 -3.06
N GLY A 47 1.35 2.10 -3.96
CA GLY A 47 1.02 1.59 -5.28
C GLY A 47 2.19 1.65 -6.26
N GLY A 48 1.99 1.08 -7.44
CA GLY A 48 2.97 1.09 -8.52
C GLY A 48 3.22 2.50 -9.05
N GLY A 49 4.42 3.03 -8.83
CA GLY A 49 4.80 4.39 -9.20
C GLY A 49 4.73 5.41 -8.06
N TYR A 50 4.56 4.97 -6.82
CA TYR A 50 4.55 5.84 -5.64
C TYR A 50 5.57 5.37 -4.63
N THR A 51 6.19 6.34 -3.91
CA THR A 51 7.13 6.05 -2.84
C THR A 51 6.40 5.96 -1.50
N ARG A 52 7.10 5.53 -0.44
CA ARG A 52 6.62 5.54 0.95
C ARG A 52 6.05 6.89 1.39
N HIS A 53 6.50 7.97 0.78
CA HIS A 53 6.01 9.33 1.06
C HIS A 53 4.58 9.59 0.59
N TYR A 54 3.96 8.70 -0.18
CA TYR A 54 2.53 8.75 -0.48
C TYR A 54 1.67 8.73 0.78
N PHE A 55 2.14 8.07 1.84
CA PHE A 55 1.46 8.03 3.14
C PHE A 55 1.83 9.22 4.05
N ASP A 56 2.80 10.04 3.66
CA ASP A 56 3.24 11.20 4.42
C ASP A 56 3.47 12.41 3.50
N LEU A 57 2.39 12.85 2.86
CA LEU A 57 2.40 14.06 2.05
C LEU A 57 2.65 15.27 2.95
N ARG A 58 3.60 16.13 2.54
CA ARG A 58 4.10 17.26 3.37
C ARG A 58 3.12 18.42 3.48
N GLU A 59 2.04 18.41 2.70
CA GLU A 59 1.00 19.42 2.74
C GLU A 59 0.08 19.21 3.95
N ALA A 60 -0.27 20.31 4.60
CA ALA A 60 -1.11 20.30 5.79
C ALA A 60 -2.42 19.53 5.57
N GLY A 61 -2.68 18.54 6.41
CA GLY A 61 -3.88 17.71 6.36
C GLY A 61 -3.84 16.61 5.28
N TYR A 62 -2.68 16.31 4.68
CA TYR A 62 -2.53 15.25 3.68
C TYR A 62 -1.63 14.08 4.14
N SER A 63 -1.10 14.11 5.35
CA SER A 63 -0.35 13.00 5.91
C SER A 63 -1.26 11.97 6.58
N GLU A 64 -1.41 10.82 5.98
CA GLU A 64 -2.08 9.65 6.57
C GLU A 64 -1.29 9.13 7.77
N ALA A 65 0.05 9.17 7.71
CA ALA A 65 0.91 8.79 8.81
C ALA A 65 0.65 9.66 10.05
N GLU A 66 0.57 10.99 9.90
CA GLU A 66 0.22 11.90 11.01
C GLU A 66 -1.17 11.60 11.61
N HIS A 67 -2.13 11.27 10.73
CA HIS A 67 -3.48 10.92 11.17
C HIS A 67 -3.49 9.71 12.11
N HIS A 68 -2.73 8.65 11.79
CA HIS A 68 -2.65 7.43 12.59
C HIS A 68 -1.77 7.60 13.83
N VAL A 69 -0.63 8.28 13.68
CA VAL A 69 0.27 8.61 14.81
C VAL A 69 -0.44 9.41 15.89
N ALA A 70 -1.27 10.40 15.51
CA ALA A 70 -2.08 11.16 16.45
C ALA A 70 -3.09 10.31 17.24
N ARG A 71 -3.30 9.05 16.83
CA ARG A 71 -4.16 8.04 17.47
C ARG A 71 -3.37 6.94 18.19
N GLY A 72 -2.07 7.17 18.40
CA GLY A 72 -1.21 6.23 19.11
C GLY A 72 -0.71 5.04 18.30
N VAL A 73 -0.88 5.06 16.96
CA VAL A 73 -0.40 4.00 16.06
C VAL A 73 1.04 4.32 15.64
N VAL A 74 1.94 3.33 15.72
CA VAL A 74 3.25 3.40 15.07
C VAL A 74 3.05 3.10 13.59
N VAL A 75 3.55 3.95 12.69
CA VAL A 75 3.40 3.77 11.24
C VAL A 75 4.77 3.56 10.61
N VAL A 76 4.90 2.52 9.80
CA VAL A 76 6.06 2.25 8.96
C VAL A 76 5.63 2.32 7.51
N ALA A 77 6.09 3.33 6.79
CA ALA A 77 5.92 3.41 5.35
C ALA A 77 7.15 2.84 4.64
N LEU A 78 6.94 1.91 3.70
CA LEU A 78 8.00 1.09 3.08
C LEU A 78 8.05 1.32 1.57
N ASP A 79 9.24 1.52 1.01
CA ASP A 79 9.47 1.45 -0.44
C ASP A 79 9.69 -0.01 -0.85
N HIS A 80 9.00 -0.46 -1.90
CA HIS A 80 9.25 -1.77 -2.51
C HIS A 80 10.59 -1.81 -3.25
N LEU A 81 11.04 -2.99 -3.66
CA LEU A 81 12.11 -3.11 -4.65
C LEU A 81 11.77 -2.29 -5.90
N ARG A 82 12.76 -1.59 -6.46
CA ARG A 82 12.67 -0.68 -7.62
C ARG A 82 11.83 0.58 -7.38
N VAL A 83 11.51 0.91 -6.13
CA VAL A 83 10.72 2.08 -5.76
C VAL A 83 11.50 2.95 -4.79
N GLY A 84 11.43 4.27 -4.99
CA GLY A 84 12.01 5.27 -4.08
C GLY A 84 13.49 5.09 -3.84
N ASP A 85 13.85 4.96 -2.57
CA ASP A 85 15.23 4.78 -2.13
C ASP A 85 15.63 3.31 -1.91
N SER A 86 14.76 2.34 -2.20
CA SER A 86 15.08 0.91 -2.15
C SER A 86 15.98 0.50 -3.31
N ASP A 87 16.63 -0.64 -3.19
CA ASP A 87 17.48 -1.19 -4.26
C ASP A 87 16.69 -1.42 -5.56
N ILE A 88 17.38 -1.30 -6.69
CA ILE A 88 16.82 -1.42 -8.03
C ILE A 88 17.41 -2.67 -8.72
N PRO A 89 16.95 -3.87 -8.35
CA PRO A 89 17.38 -5.10 -9.03
C PRO A 89 16.88 -5.14 -10.48
N GLU A 90 17.33 -6.15 -11.25
CA GLU A 90 16.77 -6.45 -12.56
C GLU A 90 15.29 -6.83 -12.44
N LEU A 91 14.52 -6.72 -13.53
CA LEU A 91 13.08 -6.94 -13.50
C LEU A 91 12.67 -8.35 -13.06
N GLU A 92 13.47 -9.35 -13.44
CA GLU A 92 13.28 -10.76 -13.07
C GLU A 92 13.41 -11.02 -11.57
N ASP A 93 14.16 -10.17 -10.86
CA ASP A 93 14.36 -10.23 -9.40
C ASP A 93 13.36 -9.37 -8.62
N ALA A 94 12.44 -8.71 -9.28
CA ALA A 94 11.48 -7.79 -8.67
C ALA A 94 10.02 -8.13 -9.04
N SER A 95 9.71 -9.41 -9.22
CA SER A 95 8.31 -9.86 -9.35
C SER A 95 7.49 -9.44 -8.12
N LEU A 96 6.16 -9.51 -8.19
CA LEU A 96 5.33 -9.20 -7.01
C LEU A 96 5.64 -10.13 -5.84
N GLU A 97 5.94 -11.40 -6.11
CA GLU A 97 6.34 -12.40 -5.12
C GLU A 97 7.71 -12.07 -4.51
N ALA A 98 8.69 -11.67 -5.32
CA ALA A 98 10.01 -11.25 -4.85
C ALA A 98 9.91 -9.98 -3.99
N CYS A 99 9.08 -9.01 -4.40
CA CYS A 99 8.77 -7.84 -3.58
C CYS A 99 8.09 -8.22 -2.25
N ALA A 100 7.17 -9.20 -2.28
CA ALA A 100 6.50 -9.67 -1.07
C ALA A 100 7.48 -10.34 -0.10
N GLU A 101 8.38 -11.18 -0.59
CA GLU A 101 9.41 -11.83 0.24
C GLU A 101 10.37 -10.78 0.84
N ALA A 102 10.86 -9.85 0.02
CA ALA A 102 11.75 -8.78 0.48
C ALA A 102 11.09 -7.87 1.53
N ASN A 103 9.83 -7.47 1.29
CA ASN A 103 9.06 -6.67 2.25
C ASN A 103 8.79 -7.44 3.55
N HIS A 104 8.45 -8.74 3.47
CA HIS A 104 8.28 -9.58 4.65
C HIS A 104 9.56 -9.60 5.50
N ALA A 105 10.71 -9.84 4.89
CA ALA A 105 12.00 -9.86 5.58
C ALA A 105 12.30 -8.50 6.23
N ALA A 106 12.10 -7.40 5.49
CA ALA A 106 12.31 -6.05 6.03
C ALA A 106 11.37 -5.74 7.21
N VAL A 107 10.09 -6.12 7.13
CA VAL A 107 9.13 -5.97 8.24
C VAL A 107 9.59 -6.77 9.46
N GLY A 108 10.07 -7.99 9.28
CA GLY A 108 10.64 -8.81 10.36
C GLY A 108 11.79 -8.11 11.07
N VAL A 109 12.73 -7.54 10.31
CA VAL A 109 13.86 -6.76 10.88
C VAL A 109 13.37 -5.53 11.64
N ILE A 110 12.39 -4.79 11.10
CA ILE A 110 11.85 -3.59 11.75
C ILE A 110 11.14 -3.94 13.06
N VAL A 111 10.31 -4.98 13.05
CA VAL A 111 9.60 -5.46 14.26
C VAL A 111 10.60 -5.90 15.35
N GLU A 112 11.65 -6.60 14.96
CA GLU A 112 12.71 -7.01 15.92
C GLU A 112 13.45 -5.79 16.48
N LYS A 113 13.79 -4.80 15.65
CA LYS A 113 14.42 -3.55 16.11
C LYS A 113 13.51 -2.76 17.06
N LEU A 114 12.21 -2.74 16.81
CA LEU A 114 11.25 -2.11 17.71
C LEU A 114 11.23 -2.85 19.07
N ARG A 115 11.09 -4.19 19.07
CA ARG A 115 11.03 -5.00 20.27
C ARG A 115 12.30 -4.96 21.10
N SER A 116 13.45 -4.99 20.45
CA SER A 116 14.76 -4.93 21.14
C SER A 116 15.17 -3.52 21.56
N GLY A 117 14.45 -2.47 21.11
CA GLY A 117 14.84 -1.08 21.38
C GLY A 117 16.10 -0.65 20.61
N THR A 118 16.41 -1.31 19.48
CA THR A 118 17.59 -1.01 18.65
C THR A 118 17.23 -0.27 17.37
N LEU A 119 15.99 0.21 17.27
CA LEU A 119 15.53 0.98 16.11
C LEU A 119 16.29 2.31 15.98
N ASP A 120 16.41 3.03 17.07
CA ASP A 120 17.09 4.31 17.22
C ASP A 120 17.49 4.50 18.70
N PRO A 121 18.67 5.09 19.02
CA PRO A 121 19.11 5.28 20.40
C PRO A 121 18.15 6.08 21.30
N ALA A 122 17.30 6.92 20.70
CA ALA A 122 16.32 7.73 21.42
C ALA A 122 14.93 7.07 21.52
N VAL A 123 14.78 5.84 21.03
CA VAL A 123 13.50 5.08 21.05
C VAL A 123 13.63 3.89 21.97
N LYS A 124 12.74 3.82 22.97
CA LYS A 124 12.64 2.65 23.84
C LYS A 124 12.06 1.45 23.10
N ALA A 125 12.26 0.26 23.65
CA ALA A 125 11.65 -0.96 23.16
C ALA A 125 10.12 -0.81 23.08
N ILE A 126 9.55 -1.24 21.95
CA ILE A 126 8.11 -1.21 21.65
C ILE A 126 7.70 -2.63 21.23
N ASP A 127 6.80 -3.25 21.97
CA ASP A 127 6.17 -4.52 21.57
C ASP A 127 4.79 -4.24 20.97
N PRO A 128 4.61 -4.29 19.63
CA PRO A 128 3.31 -3.98 19.03
C PRO A 128 2.20 -4.92 19.51
N ALA A 129 1.02 -4.35 19.82
CA ALA A 129 -0.18 -5.12 20.14
C ALA A 129 -0.65 -5.96 18.94
N ALA A 130 -0.54 -5.39 17.75
CA ALA A 130 -0.83 -6.05 16.48
C ALA A 130 0.00 -5.42 15.37
N VAL A 131 0.32 -6.20 14.33
CA VAL A 131 0.95 -5.74 13.09
C VAL A 131 -0.10 -5.78 11.98
N VAL A 132 -0.52 -4.61 11.52
CA VAL A 132 -1.54 -4.46 10.47
C VAL A 132 -0.87 -4.02 9.17
N GLY A 133 -1.07 -4.77 8.09
CA GLY A 133 -0.65 -4.35 6.75
C GLY A 133 -1.69 -3.44 6.11
N VAL A 134 -1.28 -2.34 5.49
CA VAL A 134 -2.10 -1.57 4.56
C VAL A 134 -1.36 -1.40 3.24
N GLY A 135 -2.02 -1.73 2.15
CA GLY A 135 -1.44 -1.57 0.82
C GLY A 135 -2.41 -0.88 -0.14
N GLN A 136 -1.93 0.15 -0.83
CA GLN A 136 -2.68 0.82 -1.88
C GLN A 136 -2.30 0.22 -3.24
N SER A 137 -3.29 -0.17 -4.07
CA SER A 137 -3.07 -0.69 -5.43
C SER A 137 -2.06 -1.85 -5.44
N MET A 138 -0.94 -1.75 -6.16
CA MET A 138 0.14 -2.75 -6.14
C MET A 138 0.60 -3.10 -4.72
N GLY A 139 0.65 -2.13 -3.81
CA GLY A 139 0.99 -2.39 -2.41
C GLY A 139 0.01 -3.32 -1.72
N GLY A 140 -1.29 -3.26 -2.08
CA GLY A 140 -2.30 -4.22 -1.61
C GLY A 140 -2.08 -5.63 -2.18
N HIS A 141 -1.69 -5.74 -3.44
CA HIS A 141 -1.33 -7.03 -4.06
C HIS A 141 -0.09 -7.65 -3.39
N ILE A 142 0.95 -6.85 -3.15
CA ILE A 142 2.15 -7.30 -2.44
C ILE A 142 1.81 -7.70 -1.00
N GLY A 143 1.03 -6.88 -0.27
CA GLY A 143 0.58 -7.19 1.08
C GLY A 143 -0.23 -8.49 1.17
N LEU A 144 -1.06 -8.76 0.17
CA LEU A 144 -1.78 -10.02 0.05
C LEU A 144 -0.83 -11.22 -0.11
N LEU A 145 0.18 -11.10 -0.98
CA LEU A 145 1.19 -12.15 -1.19
C LEU A 145 2.05 -12.35 0.06
N MET A 146 2.43 -11.28 0.77
CA MET A 146 3.10 -11.36 2.08
C MET A 146 2.26 -12.15 3.08
N GLN A 147 0.96 -11.90 3.13
CA GLN A 147 0.08 -12.60 4.07
C GLN A 147 -0.17 -14.04 3.68
N ALA A 148 -0.40 -14.32 2.40
CA ALA A 148 -0.65 -15.68 1.92
C ALA A 148 0.57 -16.58 2.04
N GLY A 149 1.76 -16.08 1.68
CA GLY A 149 3.00 -16.86 1.67
C GLY A 149 3.73 -16.88 3.03
N HIS A 150 3.70 -15.78 3.78
CA HIS A 150 4.57 -15.60 4.95
C HIS A 150 3.81 -15.32 6.26
N LYS A 151 2.49 -15.08 6.21
CA LYS A 151 1.66 -14.77 7.40
C LYS A 151 2.21 -13.58 8.19
N THR A 152 2.57 -12.52 7.47
CA THR A 152 3.29 -11.36 8.00
C THR A 152 2.47 -10.54 9.00
N PHE A 153 1.14 -10.48 8.81
CA PHE A 153 0.25 -9.55 9.48
C PHE A 153 -0.79 -10.25 10.36
N ASP A 154 -1.23 -9.56 11.40
CA ASP A 154 -2.40 -9.95 12.22
C ASP A 154 -3.72 -9.53 11.54
N ALA A 155 -3.67 -8.54 10.63
CA ALA A 155 -4.77 -8.13 9.77
C ALA A 155 -4.25 -7.42 8.50
N LEU A 156 -5.04 -7.40 7.43
CA LEU A 156 -4.68 -6.79 6.16
C LEU A 156 -5.76 -5.83 5.67
N ALA A 157 -5.37 -4.60 5.31
CA ALA A 157 -6.20 -3.65 4.59
C ALA A 157 -5.70 -3.50 3.15
N MET A 158 -6.56 -3.72 2.18
CA MET A 158 -6.28 -3.55 0.75
C MET A 158 -7.09 -2.37 0.23
N LEU A 159 -6.39 -1.34 -0.22
CA LEU A 159 -7.00 -0.09 -0.68
C LEU A 159 -6.83 0.05 -2.19
N GLY A 160 -7.95 0.16 -2.93
CA GLY A 160 -7.91 0.26 -4.38
C GLY A 160 -7.22 -0.92 -5.08
N SER A 161 -7.39 -2.13 -4.54
CA SER A 161 -6.73 -3.35 -5.06
C SER A 161 -7.76 -4.42 -5.34
N SER A 162 -7.83 -4.90 -6.59
CA SER A 162 -8.72 -6.00 -6.98
C SER A 162 -7.94 -7.30 -7.06
N VAL A 163 -8.52 -8.38 -6.55
CA VAL A 163 -8.01 -9.76 -6.66
C VAL A 163 -8.77 -10.58 -7.69
N VAL A 164 -9.93 -10.07 -8.14
CA VAL A 164 -10.79 -10.72 -9.14
C VAL A 164 -10.49 -10.20 -10.54
N SER A 165 -10.58 -8.88 -10.73
CA SER A 165 -10.35 -8.26 -12.04
C SER A 165 -10.18 -6.75 -11.90
N THR A 166 -8.97 -6.27 -12.10
CA THR A 166 -8.70 -4.84 -12.17
C THR A 166 -9.31 -4.25 -13.46
N ARG A 167 -10.14 -3.22 -13.31
CA ARG A 167 -10.76 -2.47 -14.40
C ARG A 167 -10.60 -0.99 -14.13
N LEU A 168 -9.82 -0.33 -14.95
CA LEU A 168 -9.61 1.10 -14.85
C LEU A 168 -10.85 1.86 -15.33
N PRO A 169 -11.45 2.74 -14.52
CA PRO A 169 -12.66 3.48 -14.88
C PRO A 169 -12.42 4.40 -16.08
N ALA A 170 -13.40 4.50 -16.96
CA ALA A 170 -13.42 5.43 -18.10
C ALA A 170 -14.62 6.38 -18.00
N ARG A 171 -14.56 7.54 -18.68
CA ARG A 171 -15.68 8.51 -18.71
C ARG A 171 -16.92 7.95 -19.39
N GLU A 172 -16.71 7.14 -20.43
CA GLU A 172 -17.79 6.48 -21.15
C GLU A 172 -18.03 5.08 -20.55
N VAL A 173 -19.26 4.81 -20.19
CA VAL A 173 -19.69 3.49 -19.70
C VAL A 173 -19.38 2.43 -20.76
N GLY A 174 -18.77 1.32 -20.33
CA GLY A 174 -18.38 0.23 -21.22
C GLY A 174 -17.04 0.43 -21.94
N LYS A 175 -16.33 1.52 -21.67
CA LYS A 175 -14.97 1.80 -22.18
C LYS A 175 -13.88 1.58 -21.13
N GLU A 176 -14.22 0.96 -20.00
CA GLU A 176 -13.29 0.63 -18.96
C GLU A 176 -12.19 -0.29 -19.49
N VAL A 177 -10.95 0.01 -19.12
CA VAL A 177 -9.79 -0.80 -19.55
C VAL A 177 -9.58 -1.96 -18.59
N SER A 178 -9.55 -3.16 -19.15
CA SER A 178 -9.18 -4.39 -18.44
C SER A 178 -8.02 -5.06 -19.17
N LEU A 179 -7.14 -5.68 -18.42
CA LEU A 179 -6.05 -6.51 -18.98
C LEU A 179 -6.49 -7.95 -19.25
N MET A 180 -7.80 -8.21 -19.35
CA MET A 180 -8.32 -9.54 -19.69
C MET A 180 -7.66 -10.05 -20.98
N GLY A 181 -7.18 -11.30 -20.92
CA GLY A 181 -6.51 -11.93 -22.05
C GLY A 181 -5.04 -11.56 -22.25
N GLN A 182 -4.51 -10.61 -21.47
CA GLN A 182 -3.07 -10.33 -21.45
C GLN A 182 -2.37 -11.35 -20.57
N THR A 183 -1.33 -11.99 -21.10
CA THR A 183 -0.52 -12.97 -20.36
C THR A 183 0.84 -12.40 -19.93
N ASP A 184 1.22 -11.26 -20.50
CA ASP A 184 2.46 -10.56 -20.19
C ASP A 184 2.17 -9.28 -19.42
N PRO A 185 2.50 -9.23 -18.11
CA PRO A 185 2.26 -8.04 -17.27
C PRO A 185 2.96 -6.77 -17.77
N VAL A 186 4.14 -6.92 -18.38
CA VAL A 186 4.93 -5.79 -18.89
C VAL A 186 4.26 -5.18 -20.12
N ASN A 187 3.85 -6.01 -21.07
CA ASN A 187 3.15 -5.56 -22.26
C ASN A 187 1.70 -5.13 -21.96
N GLY A 188 1.09 -5.68 -20.91
CA GLY A 188 -0.24 -5.27 -20.44
C GLY A 188 -0.32 -3.78 -20.11
N LEU A 189 0.74 -3.18 -19.58
CA LEU A 189 0.78 -1.73 -19.31
C LEU A 189 0.77 -0.89 -20.61
N SER A 190 1.24 -1.41 -21.73
CA SER A 190 1.22 -0.72 -23.02
C SER A 190 -0.22 -0.50 -23.53
N ALA A 191 -1.18 -1.32 -23.11
CA ALA A 191 -2.61 -1.15 -23.42
C ALA A 191 -3.21 0.13 -22.80
N LEU A 192 -2.49 0.77 -21.88
CA LEU A 192 -2.92 1.99 -21.19
C LEU A 192 -2.46 3.26 -21.92
N VAL A 193 -1.81 3.17 -23.07
CA VAL A 193 -1.43 4.35 -23.87
C VAL A 193 -2.67 5.12 -24.30
N GLY A 194 -2.70 6.42 -23.99
CA GLY A 194 -3.83 7.29 -24.26
C GLY A 194 -5.01 7.19 -23.29
N PHE A 195 -4.90 6.37 -22.25
CA PHE A 195 -5.92 6.26 -21.22
C PHE A 195 -6.02 7.54 -20.37
N ASP A 196 -7.26 7.91 -19.97
CA ASP A 196 -7.49 9.08 -19.09
C ASP A 196 -7.20 8.74 -17.62
N PHE A 197 -5.91 8.71 -17.27
CA PHE A 197 -5.47 8.47 -15.89
C PHE A 197 -5.98 9.54 -14.92
N GLN A 198 -6.16 10.80 -15.38
CA GLN A 198 -6.65 11.85 -14.50
C GLN A 198 -8.07 11.52 -14.01
N PHE A 199 -8.94 11.08 -14.89
CA PHE A 199 -10.28 10.66 -14.52
C PHE A 199 -10.28 9.42 -13.64
N ALA A 200 -9.49 8.40 -13.98
CA ALA A 200 -9.47 7.14 -13.24
C ALA A 200 -8.84 7.29 -11.85
N PHE A 201 -7.82 8.15 -11.72
CA PHE A 201 -6.99 8.22 -10.51
C PHE A 201 -7.40 9.34 -9.56
N HIS A 202 -7.97 10.44 -10.08
CA HIS A 202 -8.29 11.61 -9.28
C HIS A 202 -9.75 11.99 -9.40
N TRP A 203 -10.39 12.23 -8.24
CA TRP A 203 -11.70 12.86 -8.21
C TRP A 203 -11.59 14.33 -8.60
N GLU A 204 -12.69 14.92 -9.05
CA GLU A 204 -12.71 16.27 -9.64
C GLU A 204 -12.29 17.39 -8.67
N ASP A 205 -12.35 17.14 -7.37
CA ASP A 205 -11.97 18.11 -6.33
C ASP A 205 -10.53 17.96 -5.83
N VAL A 206 -9.74 17.04 -6.43
CA VAL A 206 -8.31 16.92 -6.10
C VAL A 206 -7.57 18.15 -6.61
N PRO A 207 -6.81 18.84 -5.73
CA PRO A 207 -6.06 20.03 -6.15
C PRO A 207 -5.10 19.74 -7.31
N GLU A 208 -5.05 20.67 -8.30
CA GLU A 208 -4.24 20.52 -9.52
C GLU A 208 -2.75 20.29 -9.21
N ARG A 209 -2.23 20.85 -8.12
CA ARG A 209 -0.84 20.62 -7.71
C ARG A 209 -0.53 19.13 -7.41
N PHE A 210 -1.54 18.32 -7.06
CA PHE A 210 -1.40 16.87 -6.92
C PHE A 210 -1.75 16.16 -8.24
N ALA A 211 -2.96 16.39 -8.77
CA ALA A 211 -3.42 15.69 -9.97
C ALA A 211 -2.52 15.97 -11.18
N GLY A 212 -2.17 17.23 -11.43
CA GLY A 212 -1.29 17.61 -12.55
C GLY A 212 0.12 17.05 -12.40
N ALA A 213 0.71 17.12 -11.20
CA ALA A 213 2.04 16.55 -10.94
C ALA A 213 2.06 15.02 -11.07
N ASP A 214 0.99 14.35 -10.62
CA ASP A 214 0.86 12.89 -10.74
C ASP A 214 0.77 12.45 -12.19
N ILE A 215 -0.10 13.11 -12.98
CA ILE A 215 -0.27 12.79 -14.41
C ILE A 215 0.98 13.13 -15.22
N ALA A 216 1.66 14.23 -14.90
CA ALA A 216 2.94 14.55 -15.54
C ALA A 216 3.99 13.47 -15.25
N GLY A 217 4.08 12.98 -13.99
CA GLY A 217 4.93 11.87 -13.59
C GLY A 217 4.56 10.57 -14.30
N GLN A 218 3.28 10.25 -14.42
CA GLN A 218 2.78 9.08 -15.14
C GLN A 218 3.18 9.10 -16.62
N ARG A 219 3.18 10.26 -17.23
CA ARG A 219 3.55 10.47 -18.65
C ARG A 219 5.05 10.64 -18.88
N GLY A 220 5.86 10.74 -17.83
CA GLY A 220 7.29 11.04 -17.95
C GLY A 220 7.60 12.43 -18.50
N THR A 221 6.68 13.39 -18.33
CA THR A 221 6.79 14.75 -18.91
C THR A 221 7.33 15.80 -17.94
N GLY A 222 7.79 15.40 -16.77
CA GLY A 222 8.32 16.31 -15.75
C GLY A 222 9.17 15.60 -14.71
N ALA A 223 9.76 16.41 -13.79
CA ALA A 223 10.43 15.85 -12.62
C ALA A 223 9.42 15.14 -11.71
N LEU A 224 9.79 13.97 -11.22
CA LEU A 224 8.96 13.23 -10.28
C LEU A 224 8.92 13.96 -8.93
N PRO A 225 7.74 14.22 -8.37
CA PRO A 225 7.65 14.71 -7.00
C PRO A 225 8.14 13.64 -6.01
N TYR A 226 8.53 14.06 -4.80
CA TYR A 226 9.13 13.18 -3.78
C TYR A 226 8.29 11.96 -3.41
N TRP A 227 6.95 12.05 -3.55
CA TRP A 227 6.01 10.96 -3.26
C TRP A 227 5.79 10.01 -4.44
N ARG A 228 6.47 10.25 -5.57
CA ARG A 228 6.32 9.44 -6.79
C ARG A 228 7.63 8.81 -7.22
N SER A 229 7.54 7.62 -7.79
CA SER A 229 8.62 6.90 -8.47
C SER A 229 8.19 6.59 -9.90
N ALA A 230 9.11 6.11 -10.72
CA ALA A 230 8.73 5.46 -11.98
C ALA A 230 7.88 4.22 -11.66
N THR A 231 6.84 4.00 -12.47
CA THR A 231 6.03 2.79 -12.33
C THR A 231 6.88 1.57 -12.71
N THR A 232 7.01 0.62 -11.78
CA THR A 232 7.70 -0.63 -12.09
C THR A 232 6.85 -1.47 -13.04
N PRO A 233 7.43 -2.03 -14.14
CA PRO A 233 6.67 -2.84 -15.08
C PRO A 233 5.96 -4.04 -14.43
N ASN A 234 6.55 -4.63 -13.40
CA ASN A 234 5.99 -5.78 -12.69
C ASN A 234 4.67 -5.47 -11.95
N ALA A 235 4.33 -4.18 -11.76
CA ALA A 235 3.01 -3.78 -11.26
C ALA A 235 1.86 -4.34 -12.11
N GLY A 236 2.08 -4.57 -13.40
CA GLY A 236 1.10 -5.18 -14.32
C GLY A 236 0.66 -6.58 -13.92
N GLY A 237 1.50 -7.35 -13.21
CA GLY A 237 1.18 -8.71 -12.77
C GLY A 237 -0.06 -8.77 -11.88
N GLY A 238 -0.23 -7.83 -10.96
CA GLY A 238 -1.42 -7.74 -10.10
C GLY A 238 -2.70 -7.33 -10.81
N LEU A 239 -2.61 -6.84 -12.06
CA LEU A 239 -3.77 -6.40 -12.82
C LEU A 239 -4.43 -7.54 -13.62
N LEU A 240 -3.76 -8.69 -13.77
CA LEU A 240 -4.28 -9.82 -14.52
C LEU A 240 -5.45 -10.48 -13.78
N PRO A 241 -6.58 -10.75 -14.47
CA PRO A 241 -7.75 -11.34 -13.86
C PRO A 241 -7.44 -12.66 -13.17
N GLY A 242 -7.85 -12.79 -11.91
CA GLY A 242 -7.72 -14.02 -11.12
C GLY A 242 -6.31 -14.37 -10.67
N HIS A 243 -5.28 -13.62 -11.07
CA HIS A 243 -3.89 -13.91 -10.72
C HIS A 243 -3.66 -14.03 -9.20
N LEU A 244 -4.34 -13.20 -8.42
CA LEU A 244 -4.22 -13.17 -6.97
C LEU A 244 -5.36 -13.90 -6.22
N SER A 245 -6.31 -14.50 -6.94
CA SER A 245 -7.47 -15.14 -6.29
C SER A 245 -7.08 -16.31 -5.39
N SER A 246 -6.08 -17.09 -5.75
CA SER A 246 -5.57 -18.20 -4.92
C SER A 246 -4.92 -17.70 -3.63
N ALA A 247 -4.19 -16.58 -3.70
CA ALA A 247 -3.61 -15.94 -2.51
C ALA A 247 -4.71 -15.40 -1.59
N ALA A 248 -5.75 -14.75 -2.14
CA ALA A 248 -6.88 -14.27 -1.35
C ALA A 248 -7.63 -15.40 -0.64
N ALA A 249 -7.82 -16.53 -1.32
CA ALA A 249 -8.57 -17.67 -0.81
C ALA A 249 -7.98 -18.30 0.47
N VAL A 250 -6.67 -18.20 0.69
CA VAL A 250 -5.97 -18.81 1.84
C VAL A 250 -5.74 -17.84 3.02
N VAL A 251 -6.07 -16.56 2.87
CA VAL A 251 -5.95 -15.58 3.97
C VAL A 251 -6.95 -15.88 5.05
N THR A 252 -6.49 -15.97 6.30
CA THR A 252 -7.32 -16.30 7.47
C THR A 252 -7.50 -15.16 8.46
N VAL A 253 -6.66 -14.12 8.37
CA VAL A 253 -6.73 -12.94 9.24
C VAL A 253 -7.86 -11.99 8.83
N PRO A 254 -8.27 -11.05 9.69
CA PRO A 254 -9.21 -10.01 9.32
C PRO A 254 -8.77 -9.23 8.08
N VAL A 255 -9.71 -8.93 7.17
CA VAL A 255 -9.45 -8.17 5.95
C VAL A 255 -10.40 -6.98 5.83
N LEU A 256 -9.84 -5.81 5.55
CA LEU A 256 -10.59 -4.62 5.13
C LEU A 256 -10.30 -4.35 3.65
N LEU A 257 -11.35 -4.35 2.82
CA LEU A 257 -11.29 -3.86 1.46
C LEU A 257 -11.78 -2.40 1.45
N GLY A 258 -10.90 -1.47 1.05
CA GLY A 258 -11.20 -0.05 0.91
C GLY A 258 -11.16 0.36 -0.55
N MET A 259 -12.25 0.93 -1.06
CA MET A 259 -12.37 1.37 -2.45
C MET A 259 -12.82 2.83 -2.50
N GLY A 260 -12.40 3.55 -3.51
CA GLY A 260 -13.06 4.79 -3.89
C GLY A 260 -14.37 4.50 -4.65
N GLU A 261 -15.28 5.47 -4.68
CA GLU A 261 -16.52 5.39 -5.47
C GLU A 261 -16.23 5.15 -6.96
N ARG A 262 -15.15 5.71 -7.46
CA ARG A 262 -14.63 5.52 -8.82
C ARG A 262 -13.22 4.91 -8.72
N ASP A 263 -13.14 3.62 -8.54
CA ASP A 263 -11.88 2.89 -8.35
C ASP A 263 -11.72 1.76 -9.37
N VAL A 264 -10.61 1.06 -9.30
CA VAL A 264 -10.23 -0.03 -10.22
C VAL A 264 -11.07 -1.31 -10.06
N CYS A 265 -11.95 -1.34 -9.10
CA CYS A 265 -12.87 -2.46 -8.85
C CYS A 265 -14.31 -2.00 -9.11
N GLN A 266 -14.93 -2.46 -10.19
CA GLN A 266 -16.31 -2.08 -10.56
C GLN A 266 -17.38 -2.74 -9.69
N ASP A 267 -17.10 -3.95 -9.17
CA ASP A 267 -18.00 -4.70 -8.32
C ASP A 267 -17.25 -5.17 -7.06
N SER A 268 -17.12 -4.24 -6.12
CA SER A 268 -16.41 -4.50 -4.87
C SER A 268 -17.04 -5.61 -4.02
N LEU A 269 -18.31 -5.94 -4.22
CA LEU A 269 -18.96 -7.06 -3.54
C LEU A 269 -18.41 -8.40 -4.02
N ARG A 270 -18.01 -8.51 -5.28
CA ARG A 270 -17.41 -9.74 -5.81
C ARG A 270 -16.01 -9.99 -5.24
N GLU A 271 -15.28 -8.96 -4.87
CA GLU A 271 -13.97 -9.09 -4.24
C GLU A 271 -14.05 -9.83 -2.91
N LEU A 272 -15.12 -9.61 -2.13
CA LEU A 272 -15.34 -10.30 -0.87
C LEU A 272 -15.37 -11.82 -1.02
N ALA A 273 -15.95 -12.31 -2.11
CA ALA A 273 -16.09 -13.75 -2.35
C ALA A 273 -14.74 -14.46 -2.62
N ALA A 274 -13.68 -13.73 -2.96
CA ALA A 274 -12.34 -14.31 -3.16
C ALA A 274 -11.66 -14.69 -1.82
N PHE A 275 -12.06 -14.07 -0.70
CA PHE A 275 -11.47 -14.31 0.63
C PHE A 275 -12.22 -15.46 1.33
N MET A 276 -11.99 -16.69 0.89
CA MET A 276 -12.76 -17.87 1.30
C MET A 276 -12.46 -18.35 2.73
N SER A 277 -11.29 -18.03 3.28
CA SER A 277 -10.81 -18.56 4.58
C SER A 277 -10.93 -17.56 5.73
N THR A 278 -11.01 -16.27 5.48
CA THR A 278 -11.22 -15.28 6.54
C THR A 278 -12.67 -15.27 7.00
N ARG A 279 -12.90 -15.03 8.30
CA ARG A 279 -14.23 -14.91 8.93
C ARG A 279 -14.55 -13.48 9.36
N ASP A 280 -13.59 -12.56 9.23
CA ASP A 280 -13.75 -11.15 9.54
C ASP A 280 -13.37 -10.34 8.30
N LEU A 281 -14.37 -9.98 7.53
CA LEU A 281 -14.23 -9.36 6.23
C LEU A 281 -15.11 -8.11 6.16
N ALA A 282 -14.50 -6.97 5.89
CA ALA A 282 -15.17 -5.69 5.78
C ALA A 282 -14.93 -5.04 4.42
N LEU A 283 -15.94 -4.37 3.89
CA LEU A 283 -15.85 -3.52 2.71
C LEU A 283 -16.22 -2.09 3.08
N PHE A 284 -15.45 -1.14 2.58
CA PHE A 284 -15.76 0.28 2.66
C PHE A 284 -15.56 0.94 1.31
N VAL A 285 -16.59 1.64 0.82
CA VAL A 285 -16.52 2.45 -0.40
C VAL A 285 -16.62 3.92 0.00
N ALA A 286 -15.54 4.67 -0.20
CA ALA A 286 -15.48 6.09 0.14
C ALA A 286 -16.12 6.93 -0.98
N PRO A 287 -17.11 7.79 -0.67
CA PRO A 287 -17.74 8.65 -1.66
C PRO A 287 -16.79 9.73 -2.16
N ARG A 288 -16.97 10.17 -3.40
CA ARG A 288 -16.16 11.22 -4.04
C ARG A 288 -14.67 10.96 -3.94
N MET A 289 -14.27 9.73 -4.20
CA MET A 289 -12.90 9.26 -4.17
C MET A 289 -12.64 8.42 -5.42
N ALA A 290 -11.53 8.67 -6.08
CA ALA A 290 -11.01 7.84 -7.16
C ALA A 290 -9.82 7.02 -6.64
N HIS A 291 -9.04 6.40 -7.53
CA HIS A 291 -8.01 5.44 -7.18
C HIS A 291 -6.92 5.96 -6.22
N MET A 292 -6.53 7.24 -6.33
CA MET A 292 -5.47 7.82 -5.48
C MET A 292 -6.05 8.44 -4.21
N HIS A 293 -6.31 7.59 -3.22
CA HIS A 293 -7.09 7.88 -2.03
C HIS A 293 -6.54 9.05 -1.20
N ASN A 294 -5.20 9.14 -1.02
CA ASN A 294 -4.58 10.17 -0.16
C ASN A 294 -4.61 11.58 -0.76
N PHE A 295 -4.89 11.73 -2.06
CA PHE A 295 -5.11 13.04 -2.67
C PHE A 295 -6.57 13.50 -2.62
N ALA A 296 -7.54 12.58 -2.40
CA ALA A 296 -8.96 12.87 -2.43
C ALA A 296 -9.39 13.89 -1.37
N GLY A 297 -10.36 14.72 -1.69
CA GLY A 297 -10.98 15.63 -0.73
C GLY A 297 -11.61 14.88 0.46
N THR A 298 -12.07 13.66 0.23
CA THR A 298 -12.71 12.79 1.22
C THR A 298 -11.74 11.78 1.88
N ARG A 299 -10.42 11.88 1.68
CA ARG A 299 -9.39 10.94 2.20
C ARG A 299 -9.55 10.57 3.66
N GLU A 300 -9.94 11.53 4.52
CA GLU A 300 -10.12 11.26 5.94
C GLU A 300 -11.23 10.25 6.26
N LEU A 301 -12.19 10.01 5.36
CA LEU A 301 -13.18 8.97 5.55
C LEU A 301 -12.51 7.59 5.51
N MET A 302 -11.60 7.37 4.54
CA MET A 302 -10.82 6.15 4.44
C MET A 302 -9.89 5.99 5.65
N TRP A 303 -9.16 7.05 6.02
CA TRP A 303 -8.25 7.02 7.17
C TRP A 303 -8.97 6.70 8.50
N ARG A 304 -10.16 7.30 8.73
CA ARG A 304 -10.98 6.97 9.92
C ARG A 304 -11.46 5.53 9.89
N ARG A 305 -11.86 5.01 8.72
CA ARG A 305 -12.28 3.60 8.58
C ARG A 305 -11.12 2.66 8.89
N LEU A 306 -9.92 2.97 8.37
CA LEU A 306 -8.70 2.21 8.65
C LEU A 306 -8.31 2.29 10.14
N SER A 307 -8.37 3.49 10.76
CA SER A 307 -8.10 3.63 12.20
C SER A 307 -9.03 2.78 13.06
N ALA A 308 -10.32 2.72 12.72
CA ALA A 308 -11.28 1.87 13.43
C ALA A 308 -10.96 0.37 13.27
N PHE A 309 -10.53 -0.04 12.07
CA PHE A 309 -10.10 -1.41 11.81
C PHE A 309 -8.85 -1.79 12.60
N ILE A 310 -7.84 -0.90 12.64
CA ILE A 310 -6.60 -1.09 13.42
C ILE A 310 -6.93 -1.24 14.90
N ALA A 311 -7.76 -0.36 15.47
CA ALA A 311 -8.16 -0.43 16.88
C ALA A 311 -8.88 -1.75 17.20
N GLN A 312 -9.84 -2.16 16.36
CA GLN A 312 -10.57 -3.42 16.53
C GLN A 312 -9.63 -4.63 16.55
N VAL A 313 -8.55 -4.63 15.75
CA VAL A 313 -7.57 -5.72 15.72
C VAL A 313 -6.66 -5.68 16.94
N ALA A 314 -6.22 -4.51 17.36
CA ALA A 314 -5.33 -4.34 18.51
C ALA A 314 -5.99 -4.68 19.86
N ASP A 315 -7.32 -4.63 19.94
CA ASP A 315 -8.10 -4.93 21.15
C ASP A 315 -8.39 -6.44 21.33
N ARG A 316 -7.93 -7.30 20.42
CA ARG A 316 -8.07 -8.77 20.48
C ARG A 316 -6.96 -9.44 21.28
#